data_cb6091da5435354d00d35ae4df684aff
#
_entry.id   cb6091da5435354d00d35ae4df684aff
#
_cell.length_a   1.000
_cell.length_b   1.000
_cell.length_c   1.000
_cell.angle_alpha   90.00
_cell.angle_beta   90.00
_cell.angle_gamma   90.00
#
_symmetry.space_group_name_H-M   'P 1'
#
loop_
_entity.id
_entity.type
_entity.pdbx_description
1 polymer ?
#
loop_
_entity_poly.entity_id
_entity_poly.type
_entity_poly.pdbx_seq_one_letter_code
_entity_poly.pdbx_strand_id
1 'polypeptide(L)'
;MGLRVTIANRSNGATSKEGGFAMKMLTIASIFSIVCFPMAHAHAQNTRRHANAAGPIRVLLLDGQSGGPWHNWKLTTPVLREELEETGLFQVTVLTAPPSDGDFSGFKLKFSHYQVIVSNYDAPDWPEELRKQFEDYVKAGGGLVVIHAADNAFPNWPEYNRMIGIGGWRGRNEAAGPHWYFDGGKLASDAGPGLAGHHGNRLPFQIVAKHPEHPILKGLPPVWIHVADELYDSMRGPGKDMTVLATAHSDPNNKGTGHDEPMIMVLRYGKGRIFHTTLGHDVAAMSCVGFLTIYQRGTEWAATGKVTQKVPANFPTANSVSYRVDIASMDPAFLNGASPIVGHPAPGAKPAAVPTF
;
A
#
# COMPACT_ATOMS: atom_id res chain seq x y z
N MET A 1 -11.25 -17.62 19.99
CA MET A 1 -12.17 -16.92 19.04
C MET A 1 -11.51 -17.03 17.68
N GLY A 2 -12.10 -17.70 16.72
CA GLY A 2 -11.42 -17.97 15.45
C GLY A 2 -11.33 -16.73 14.56
N LEU A 3 -10.19 -16.53 13.94
CA LEU A 3 -9.98 -15.48 12.93
C LEU A 3 -10.94 -15.74 11.75
N ARG A 4 -11.84 -14.80 11.46
CA ARG A 4 -12.66 -14.86 10.24
C ARG A 4 -11.89 -14.24 9.08
N VAL A 5 -11.81 -14.98 7.99
CA VAL A 5 -11.21 -14.52 6.73
C VAL A 5 -12.33 -14.16 5.77
N THR A 6 -12.38 -12.91 5.32
CA THR A 6 -13.30 -12.47 4.27
C THR A 6 -12.55 -12.38 2.96
N ILE A 7 -12.95 -13.19 1.98
CA ILE A 7 -12.35 -13.24 0.65
C ILE A 7 -13.18 -12.37 -0.28
N ALA A 8 -12.56 -11.37 -0.89
CA ALA A 8 -13.17 -10.53 -1.90
C ALA A 8 -12.92 -11.12 -3.29
N ASN A 9 -13.95 -11.76 -3.86
CA ASN A 9 -13.87 -12.32 -5.22
C ASN A 9 -14.53 -11.37 -6.22
N ARG A 10 -13.83 -10.99 -7.27
CA ARG A 10 -14.44 -10.36 -8.46
C ARG A 10 -15.02 -11.48 -9.32
N SER A 11 -16.33 -11.66 -9.32
CA SER A 11 -17.00 -12.59 -10.25
C SER A 11 -17.01 -11.97 -11.66
N ASN A 12 -16.12 -12.40 -12.53
CA ASN A 12 -16.31 -12.26 -13.96
C ASN A 12 -17.22 -13.41 -14.42
N GLY A 13 -18.47 -13.09 -14.70
CA GLY A 13 -19.41 -14.06 -15.24
C GLY A 13 -19.03 -14.50 -16.65
N ALA A 14 -18.54 -15.70 -16.78
CA ALA A 14 -18.50 -16.42 -18.04
C ALA A 14 -19.47 -17.60 -17.94
N THR A 15 -20.58 -17.50 -18.65
CA THR A 15 -21.54 -18.59 -18.81
C THR A 15 -21.07 -19.51 -19.92
N SER A 16 -20.72 -20.75 -19.60
CA SER A 16 -20.67 -21.84 -20.57
C SER A 16 -21.92 -22.69 -20.45
N LYS A 17 -22.68 -22.79 -21.54
CA LYS A 17 -23.74 -23.78 -21.73
C LYS A 17 -23.15 -25.06 -22.27
N GLU A 18 -23.58 -26.20 -21.74
CA GLU A 18 -23.81 -27.41 -22.53
C GLU A 18 -24.81 -28.32 -21.81
N GLY A 19 -25.67 -28.95 -22.60
CA GLY A 19 -26.51 -30.03 -22.15
C GLY A 19 -27.89 -30.10 -22.84
N GLY A 20 -27.93 -30.63 -24.05
CA GLY A 20 -29.16 -30.83 -24.78
C GLY A 20 -29.96 -32.03 -24.31
N PHE A 21 -31.29 -32.01 -24.52
CA PHE A 21 -32.09 -33.18 -24.86
C PHE A 21 -33.29 -32.81 -25.75
N ALA A 22 -33.64 -33.73 -26.63
CA ALA A 22 -34.45 -33.57 -27.83
C ALA A 22 -35.97 -33.75 -27.62
N MET A 23 -36.69 -33.19 -28.59
CA MET A 23 -37.86 -33.72 -29.31
C MET A 23 -39.26 -33.58 -28.65
N LYS A 24 -40.14 -32.80 -29.24
CA LYS A 24 -41.23 -33.25 -30.12
C LYS A 24 -42.02 -32.09 -30.72
N MET A 25 -42.29 -32.24 -32.02
CA MET A 25 -43.10 -31.35 -32.85
C MET A 25 -44.55 -31.24 -32.37
N LEU A 26 -45.10 -30.03 -32.45
CA LEU A 26 -46.50 -29.85 -32.88
C LEU A 26 -46.62 -28.48 -33.60
N THR A 27 -47.10 -28.55 -34.82
CA THR A 27 -47.31 -27.43 -35.74
C THR A 27 -48.67 -26.78 -35.46
N ILE A 28 -48.71 -25.48 -35.16
CA ILE A 28 -49.92 -24.65 -35.39
C ILE A 28 -49.44 -23.32 -35.94
N ALA A 29 -49.83 -23.06 -37.16
CA ALA A 29 -49.63 -21.78 -37.84
C ALA A 29 -50.66 -20.75 -37.33
N SER A 30 -50.18 -19.60 -36.89
CA SER A 30 -50.99 -18.40 -36.76
C SER A 30 -50.12 -17.17 -37.09
N ILE A 31 -50.56 -16.50 -38.12
CA ILE A 31 -50.00 -15.25 -38.66
C ILE A 31 -50.25 -14.15 -37.63
N PHE A 32 -49.18 -13.54 -37.10
CA PHE A 32 -49.24 -12.24 -36.45
C PHE A 32 -48.12 -11.34 -36.91
N SER A 33 -48.53 -10.15 -37.31
CA SER A 33 -47.72 -9.11 -37.86
C SER A 33 -46.53 -8.71 -37.01
N ILE A 34 -45.37 -8.68 -37.63
CA ILE A 34 -44.12 -8.19 -37.06
C ILE A 34 -44.17 -6.66 -36.99
N VAL A 35 -44.32 -6.09 -35.81
CA VAL A 35 -43.94 -4.71 -35.52
C VAL A 35 -42.54 -4.76 -34.98
N CYS A 36 -41.55 -4.41 -35.82
CA CYS A 36 -40.18 -4.18 -35.41
C CYS A 36 -40.11 -2.98 -34.50
N PHE A 37 -39.91 -3.17 -33.20
CA PHE A 37 -39.31 -2.16 -32.32
C PHE A 37 -37.83 -2.46 -32.19
N PRO A 38 -36.96 -1.52 -32.51
CA PRO A 38 -35.56 -1.64 -32.16
C PRO A 38 -35.40 -1.38 -30.65
N MET A 39 -35.39 -2.41 -29.85
CA MET A 39 -34.96 -2.28 -28.45
C MET A 39 -33.46 -2.05 -28.40
N ALA A 40 -33.14 -0.84 -28.03
CA ALA A 40 -31.80 -0.34 -27.75
C ALA A 40 -31.07 -1.21 -26.73
N HIS A 41 -29.97 -1.83 -27.17
CA HIS A 41 -28.91 -2.34 -26.30
C HIS A 41 -28.02 -1.15 -25.84
N ALA A 42 -28.54 -0.35 -24.94
CA ALA A 42 -27.83 0.81 -24.39
C ALA A 42 -28.08 0.95 -22.88
N HIS A 43 -27.75 -0.06 -22.09
CA HIS A 43 -27.81 0.08 -20.61
C HIS A 43 -26.78 -0.81 -19.87
N ALA A 44 -25.53 -0.80 -20.27
CA ALA A 44 -24.46 -1.39 -19.47
C ALA A 44 -23.12 -0.64 -19.50
N GLN A 45 -23.08 0.61 -19.95
CA GLN A 45 -21.82 1.37 -20.02
C GLN A 45 -21.84 2.75 -19.38
N ASN A 46 -22.80 3.08 -18.52
CA ASN A 46 -22.91 4.46 -18.03
C ASN A 46 -22.87 4.62 -16.51
N THR A 47 -22.05 3.84 -15.80
CA THR A 47 -21.80 4.07 -14.35
C THR A 47 -20.33 4.39 -14.00
N ARG A 48 -19.48 4.70 -14.99
CA ARG A 48 -18.05 5.00 -14.74
C ARG A 48 -17.58 6.31 -15.38
N ARG A 49 -18.32 7.39 -15.26
CA ARG A 49 -17.82 8.74 -15.61
C ARG A 49 -18.30 9.80 -14.63
N HIS A 50 -17.82 9.75 -13.40
CA HIS A 50 -17.48 10.99 -12.71
C HIS A 50 -15.98 11.24 -12.96
N ALA A 51 -15.61 11.44 -14.23
CA ALA A 51 -14.31 11.94 -14.57
C ALA A 51 -14.18 13.34 -13.95
N ASN A 52 -13.23 13.52 -13.04
CA ASN A 52 -12.79 14.84 -12.62
C ASN A 52 -12.58 15.69 -13.87
N ALA A 53 -13.13 16.91 -13.90
CA ALA A 53 -12.92 17.88 -14.96
C ALA A 53 -11.43 18.23 -15.20
N ALA A 54 -10.53 17.74 -14.35
CA ALA A 54 -9.08 17.97 -14.36
C ALA A 54 -8.26 16.81 -14.97
N GLY A 55 -8.90 15.74 -15.48
CA GLY A 55 -8.19 14.55 -15.96
C GLY A 55 -7.64 13.65 -14.82
N PRO A 56 -7.01 12.50 -15.16
CA PRO A 56 -6.47 11.57 -14.16
C PRO A 56 -5.24 12.16 -13.44
N ILE A 57 -5.04 11.76 -12.21
CA ILE A 57 -3.82 12.04 -11.43
C ILE A 57 -2.67 11.26 -12.04
N ARG A 58 -1.65 11.95 -12.54
CA ARG A 58 -0.46 11.29 -13.09
C ARG A 58 0.48 10.91 -11.96
N VAL A 59 0.77 9.61 -11.87
CA VAL A 59 1.63 8.98 -10.86
C VAL A 59 2.91 8.51 -11.51
N LEU A 60 4.04 8.81 -10.90
CA LEU A 60 5.30 8.13 -11.17
C LEU A 60 5.49 7.05 -10.09
N LEU A 61 5.45 5.79 -10.50
CA LEU A 61 5.81 4.66 -9.63
C LEU A 61 7.28 4.31 -9.88
N LEU A 62 8.12 4.56 -8.89
CA LEU A 62 9.56 4.39 -8.95
C LEU A 62 9.96 3.06 -8.33
N ASP A 63 10.71 2.24 -9.07
CA ASP A 63 11.26 0.96 -8.63
C ASP A 63 12.71 0.77 -9.12
N GLY A 64 13.25 -0.46 -9.02
CA GLY A 64 14.56 -0.86 -9.55
C GLY A 64 15.51 -1.45 -8.53
N GLN A 65 15.34 -1.13 -7.27
CA GLN A 65 16.12 -1.64 -6.15
C GLN A 65 15.19 -1.90 -4.97
N SER A 66 15.47 -2.93 -4.19
CA SER A 66 14.66 -3.29 -3.01
C SER A 66 15.48 -3.79 -1.82
N GLY A 67 16.74 -3.38 -1.73
CA GLY A 67 17.58 -3.69 -0.57
C GLY A 67 18.09 -5.12 -0.47
N GLY A 68 17.92 -5.93 -1.51
CA GLY A 68 18.33 -7.33 -1.52
C GLY A 68 17.19 -8.29 -1.90
N PRO A 69 17.22 -9.54 -1.44
CA PRO A 69 16.23 -10.56 -1.83
C PRO A 69 14.89 -10.45 -1.09
N TRP A 70 14.81 -9.64 -0.01
CA TRP A 70 13.65 -9.62 0.89
C TRP A 70 12.45 -8.87 0.33
N HIS A 71 12.67 -7.82 -0.48
CA HIS A 71 11.62 -7.01 -1.08
C HIS A 71 11.66 -7.14 -2.59
N ASN A 72 10.80 -7.97 -3.16
CA ASN A 72 10.81 -8.24 -4.60
C ASN A 72 9.98 -7.20 -5.37
N TRP A 73 10.60 -6.05 -5.70
CA TRP A 73 9.93 -4.99 -6.45
C TRP A 73 9.34 -5.46 -7.79
N LYS A 74 9.90 -6.51 -8.42
CA LYS A 74 9.37 -7.07 -9.68
C LYS A 74 7.99 -7.70 -9.49
N LEU A 75 7.64 -8.12 -8.27
CA LEU A 75 6.32 -8.61 -7.91
C LEU A 75 5.45 -7.52 -7.34
N THR A 76 5.99 -6.64 -6.48
CA THR A 76 5.19 -5.62 -5.79
C THR A 76 4.85 -4.41 -6.66
N THR A 77 5.71 -4.01 -7.62
CA THR A 77 5.41 -2.90 -8.53
C THR A 77 4.16 -3.14 -9.40
N PRO A 78 3.97 -4.31 -10.03
CA PRO A 78 2.72 -4.60 -10.75
C PRO A 78 1.47 -4.50 -9.86
N VAL A 79 1.55 -4.94 -8.61
CA VAL A 79 0.45 -4.84 -7.63
C VAL A 79 0.12 -3.39 -7.33
N LEU A 80 1.11 -2.61 -6.92
CA LEU A 80 0.93 -1.18 -6.61
C LEU A 80 0.36 -0.39 -7.80
N ARG A 81 0.76 -0.76 -9.02
CA ARG A 81 0.19 -0.17 -10.23
C ARG A 81 -1.28 -0.55 -10.41
N GLU A 82 -1.60 -1.84 -10.35
CA GLU A 82 -2.97 -2.36 -10.51
C GLU A 82 -3.91 -1.72 -9.48
N GLU A 83 -3.50 -1.67 -8.23
CA GLU A 83 -4.29 -1.07 -7.14
C GLU A 83 -4.63 0.40 -7.37
N LEU A 84 -3.76 1.18 -7.97
CA LEU A 84 -4.07 2.57 -8.31
C LEU A 84 -4.96 2.66 -9.56
N GLU A 85 -4.59 1.97 -10.64
CA GLU A 85 -5.27 2.08 -11.93
C GLU A 85 -6.72 1.57 -11.88
N GLU A 86 -7.03 0.56 -11.05
CA GLU A 86 -8.39 0.03 -10.88
C GLU A 86 -9.40 1.07 -10.35
N THR A 87 -8.91 2.10 -9.64
CA THR A 87 -9.78 3.19 -9.15
C THR A 87 -10.34 4.07 -10.27
N GLY A 88 -9.68 4.10 -11.43
CA GLY A 88 -9.96 5.02 -12.52
C GLY A 88 -9.58 6.48 -12.23
N LEU A 89 -8.95 6.77 -11.07
CA LEU A 89 -8.49 8.12 -10.69
C LEU A 89 -7.06 8.39 -11.14
N PHE A 90 -6.25 7.35 -11.29
CA PHE A 90 -4.82 7.46 -11.52
C PHE A 90 -4.41 6.96 -12.90
N GLN A 91 -3.39 7.61 -13.45
CA GLN A 91 -2.61 7.15 -14.60
C GLN A 91 -1.18 6.92 -14.14
N VAL A 92 -0.76 5.65 -14.10
CA VAL A 92 0.53 5.26 -13.54
C VAL A 92 1.58 5.06 -14.64
N THR A 93 2.72 5.73 -14.48
CA THR A 93 3.93 5.48 -15.25
C THR A 93 4.94 4.81 -14.32
N VAL A 94 5.39 3.61 -14.66
CA VAL A 94 6.46 2.93 -13.94
C VAL A 94 7.79 3.36 -14.52
N LEU A 95 8.75 3.67 -13.65
CA LEU A 95 10.11 3.95 -14.04
C LEU A 95 11.08 3.20 -13.15
N THR A 96 11.87 2.34 -13.79
CA THR A 96 12.88 1.51 -13.12
C THR A 96 14.21 2.24 -13.07
N ALA A 97 14.70 2.51 -11.86
CA ALA A 97 16.02 3.12 -11.67
C ALA A 97 17.14 2.14 -12.05
N PRO A 98 18.29 2.63 -12.53
CA PRO A 98 19.47 1.80 -12.71
C PRO A 98 19.90 1.12 -11.40
N PRO A 99 20.67 0.02 -11.44
CA PRO A 99 21.34 -0.51 -10.27
C PRO A 99 22.16 0.58 -9.56
N SER A 100 22.39 0.43 -8.26
CA SER A 100 23.09 1.43 -7.45
C SER A 100 24.51 1.74 -7.91
N ASP A 101 25.14 0.79 -8.57
CA ASP A 101 26.46 0.91 -9.24
C ASP A 101 26.35 1.20 -10.74
N GLY A 102 25.13 1.38 -11.26
CA GLY A 102 24.84 1.60 -12.66
C GLY A 102 25.00 3.04 -13.12
N ASP A 103 24.89 3.24 -14.43
CA ASP A 103 24.95 4.55 -15.05
C ASP A 103 23.63 5.32 -14.94
N PHE A 104 23.62 6.39 -14.16
CA PHE A 104 22.48 7.29 -14.00
C PHE A 104 22.44 8.42 -15.04
N SER A 105 23.44 8.54 -15.95
CA SER A 105 23.50 9.65 -16.92
C SER A 105 22.28 9.71 -17.85
N GLY A 106 21.73 8.54 -18.19
CA GLY A 106 20.51 8.36 -18.98
C GLY A 106 19.21 8.44 -18.16
N PHE A 107 19.29 8.39 -16.84
CA PHE A 107 18.13 8.38 -15.95
C PHE A 107 17.61 9.80 -15.70
N LYS A 108 16.94 10.35 -16.72
CA LYS A 108 16.44 11.73 -16.71
C LYS A 108 14.98 11.77 -16.35
N LEU A 109 14.68 12.19 -15.12
CA LEU A 109 13.34 12.30 -14.56
C LEU A 109 12.79 13.71 -14.71
N LYS A 110 11.64 13.83 -15.39
CA LYS A 110 10.87 15.09 -15.38
C LYS A 110 9.78 14.98 -14.30
N PHE A 111 10.18 15.08 -13.03
CA PHE A 111 9.27 14.99 -11.88
C PHE A 111 8.03 15.87 -12.02
N SER A 112 8.17 17.07 -12.60
CA SER A 112 7.07 18.02 -12.81
C SER A 112 5.94 17.51 -13.72
N HIS A 113 6.14 16.41 -14.44
CA HIS A 113 5.07 15.78 -15.23
C HIS A 113 4.07 15.01 -14.36
N TYR A 114 4.37 14.76 -13.10
CA TYR A 114 3.58 13.95 -12.18
C TYR A 114 3.09 14.79 -11.00
N GLN A 115 1.88 14.51 -10.54
CA GLN A 115 1.35 15.13 -9.32
C GLN A 115 1.86 14.44 -8.07
N VAL A 116 2.21 13.15 -8.17
CA VAL A 116 2.72 12.36 -7.05
C VAL A 116 3.72 11.31 -7.53
N ILE A 117 4.73 11.06 -6.70
CA ILE A 117 5.69 9.97 -6.85
C ILE A 117 5.36 8.93 -5.79
N VAL A 118 5.23 7.67 -6.20
CA VAL A 118 5.16 6.51 -5.31
C VAL A 118 6.52 5.84 -5.33
N SER A 119 7.18 5.76 -4.19
CA SER A 119 8.47 5.10 -4.03
C SER A 119 8.26 3.66 -3.55
N ASN A 120 8.57 2.71 -4.42
CA ASN A 120 8.76 1.28 -4.14
C ASN A 120 10.24 0.95 -4.39
N TYR A 121 11.14 1.70 -3.75
CA TYR A 121 12.56 1.75 -4.07
C TYR A 121 13.42 1.85 -2.81
N ASP A 122 14.31 0.89 -2.60
CA ASP A 122 15.28 0.89 -1.50
C ASP A 122 16.71 0.71 -2.04
N ALA A 123 17.49 1.79 -2.06
CA ALA A 123 18.87 1.80 -2.54
C ALA A 123 19.72 2.83 -1.80
N PRO A 124 21.05 2.78 -2.03
CA PRO A 124 21.97 3.87 -1.67
C PRO A 124 21.59 5.20 -2.31
N ASP A 125 22.26 6.25 -1.88
CA ASP A 125 21.99 7.61 -2.35
C ASP A 125 22.17 7.76 -3.86
N TRP A 126 21.30 8.54 -4.46
CA TRP A 126 21.38 8.96 -5.85
C TRP A 126 22.48 10.02 -6.07
N PRO A 127 22.87 10.25 -7.35
CA PRO A 127 23.69 11.41 -7.72
C PRO A 127 23.07 12.72 -7.21
N GLU A 128 23.92 13.66 -6.79
CA GLU A 128 23.49 14.92 -6.17
C GLU A 128 22.49 15.72 -7.01
N GLU A 129 22.75 15.81 -8.30
CA GLU A 129 21.88 16.52 -9.26
C GLU A 129 20.44 15.94 -9.23
N LEU A 130 20.31 14.61 -9.21
CA LEU A 130 19.02 13.95 -9.19
C LEU A 130 18.30 14.15 -7.84
N ARG A 131 19.08 14.09 -6.74
CA ARG A 131 18.54 14.37 -5.39
C ARG A 131 17.97 15.78 -5.32
N LYS A 132 18.72 16.77 -5.83
CA LYS A 132 18.27 18.16 -5.84
C LYS A 132 16.98 18.34 -6.66
N GLN A 133 16.89 17.74 -7.83
CA GLN A 133 15.68 17.79 -8.65
C GLN A 133 14.46 17.19 -7.93
N PHE A 134 14.66 16.10 -7.18
CA PHE A 134 13.62 15.50 -6.36
C PHE A 134 13.19 16.40 -5.19
N GLU A 135 14.15 16.95 -4.48
CA GLU A 135 13.90 17.93 -3.39
C GLU A 135 13.09 19.12 -3.89
N ASP A 136 13.52 19.73 -4.98
CA ASP A 136 12.86 20.89 -5.58
C ASP A 136 11.42 20.55 -6.01
N TYR A 137 11.19 19.35 -6.55
CA TYR A 137 9.86 18.87 -6.89
C TYR A 137 8.94 18.77 -5.67
N VAL A 138 9.38 18.07 -4.61
CA VAL A 138 8.55 17.92 -3.40
C VAL A 138 8.35 19.28 -2.73
N LYS A 139 9.43 20.08 -2.58
CA LYS A 139 9.38 21.42 -1.99
C LYS A 139 8.41 22.36 -2.72
N ALA A 140 8.29 22.24 -4.04
CA ALA A 140 7.38 23.03 -4.85
C ALA A 140 5.90 22.60 -4.72
N GLY A 141 5.60 21.44 -4.14
CA GLY A 141 4.24 20.96 -3.91
C GLY A 141 3.94 19.58 -4.50
N GLY A 142 4.92 18.91 -5.10
CA GLY A 142 4.80 17.53 -5.55
C GLY A 142 4.48 16.60 -4.39
N GLY A 143 3.63 15.59 -4.64
CA GLY A 143 3.30 14.56 -3.67
C GLY A 143 4.37 13.47 -3.62
N LEU A 144 4.56 12.88 -2.44
CA LEU A 144 5.41 11.70 -2.25
C LEU A 144 4.64 10.64 -1.45
N VAL A 145 4.73 9.40 -1.91
CA VAL A 145 4.23 8.20 -1.21
C VAL A 145 5.41 7.29 -0.97
N VAL A 146 5.61 6.88 0.28
CA VAL A 146 6.69 5.99 0.72
C VAL A 146 6.06 4.70 1.18
N ILE A 147 6.43 3.59 0.55
CA ILE A 147 5.88 2.27 0.84
C ILE A 147 6.95 1.38 1.44
N HIS A 148 6.72 0.93 2.68
CA HIS A 148 7.51 -0.08 3.37
C HIS A 148 9.03 0.17 3.20
N ALA A 149 9.75 -0.75 2.58
CA ALA A 149 11.20 -0.68 2.40
C ALA A 149 11.72 0.60 1.72
N ALA A 150 10.86 1.43 1.14
CA ALA A 150 11.28 2.73 0.64
C ALA A 150 11.73 3.68 1.75
N ASP A 151 11.37 3.42 3.02
CA ASP A 151 11.87 4.16 4.17
C ASP A 151 13.30 3.77 4.59
N ASN A 152 13.83 2.67 4.05
CA ASN A 152 15.22 2.26 4.22
C ASN A 152 16.17 2.94 3.23
N ALA A 153 15.64 3.47 2.12
CA ALA A 153 16.41 4.12 1.07
C ALA A 153 17.18 5.36 1.58
N PHE A 154 18.27 5.66 0.91
CA PHE A 154 18.98 6.93 1.03
C PHE A 154 19.39 7.31 2.45
N PRO A 155 20.16 6.46 3.17
CA PRO A 155 20.49 6.68 4.57
C PRO A 155 21.29 7.97 4.82
N ASN A 156 22.10 8.39 3.84
CA ASN A 156 22.98 9.57 3.96
C ASN A 156 22.41 10.82 3.27
N TRP A 157 21.13 10.81 2.89
CA TRP A 157 20.48 11.96 2.28
C TRP A 157 19.54 12.65 3.31
N PRO A 158 20.03 13.73 3.99
CA PRO A 158 19.30 14.35 5.09
C PRO A 158 17.91 14.85 4.70
N GLU A 159 17.77 15.44 3.50
CA GLU A 159 16.48 15.98 3.07
C GLU A 159 15.45 14.88 2.81
N TYR A 160 15.88 13.71 2.27
CA TYR A 160 14.98 12.57 2.15
C TYR A 160 14.55 12.07 3.53
N ASN A 161 15.48 11.94 4.48
CA ASN A 161 15.15 11.52 5.85
C ASN A 161 14.20 12.52 6.55
N ARG A 162 14.28 13.83 6.22
CA ARG A 162 13.30 14.83 6.66
C ARG A 162 11.93 14.64 6.01
N MET A 163 11.87 14.26 4.72
CA MET A 163 10.63 14.01 4.02
C MET A 163 9.90 12.79 4.58
N ILE A 164 10.62 11.69 4.84
CA ILE A 164 10.00 10.44 5.32
C ILE A 164 9.76 10.42 6.83
N GLY A 165 10.45 11.26 7.60
CA GLY A 165 10.31 11.41 9.05
C GLY A 165 11.05 10.37 9.87
N ILE A 166 10.84 9.09 9.57
CA ILE A 166 11.51 7.94 10.17
C ILE A 166 11.93 6.95 9.09
N GLY A 167 13.00 6.20 9.33
CA GLY A 167 13.50 5.15 8.45
C GLY A 167 14.27 4.09 9.23
N GLY A 168 14.58 2.96 8.60
CA GLY A 168 15.29 1.86 9.23
C GLY A 168 16.51 1.39 8.45
N TRP A 169 17.19 0.40 9.01
CA TRP A 169 18.31 -0.34 8.40
C TRP A 169 19.42 0.52 7.78
N ARG A 170 20.20 -0.05 6.89
CA ARG A 170 21.32 0.59 6.16
C ARG A 170 22.27 1.39 7.05
N GLY A 171 22.52 0.90 8.28
CA GLY A 171 23.42 1.54 9.24
C GLY A 171 22.83 2.73 9.98
N ARG A 172 21.53 3.04 9.81
CA ARG A 172 20.88 4.07 10.64
C ARG A 172 20.93 3.69 12.12
N ASN A 173 21.23 4.69 12.94
CA ASN A 173 21.30 4.59 14.40
C ASN A 173 20.83 5.90 15.03
N GLU A 174 21.19 6.19 16.27
CA GLU A 174 20.82 7.42 16.97
C GLU A 174 21.26 8.71 16.24
N ALA A 175 22.26 8.65 15.37
CA ALA A 175 22.68 9.79 14.56
C ALA A 175 21.65 10.19 13.49
N ALA A 176 20.77 9.25 13.07
CA ALA A 176 19.66 9.57 12.17
C ALA A 176 18.50 10.30 12.88
N GLY A 177 18.47 10.27 14.20
CA GLY A 177 17.45 10.85 15.06
C GLY A 177 16.93 9.86 16.10
N PRO A 178 15.95 10.29 16.94
CA PRO A 178 15.37 9.43 17.94
C PRO A 178 14.49 8.31 17.33
N HIS A 179 14.30 7.24 18.08
CA HIS A 179 13.20 6.30 17.87
C HIS A 179 11.88 6.97 18.26
N TRP A 180 10.87 6.87 17.39
CA TRP A 180 9.56 7.44 17.59
C TRP A 180 8.51 6.36 17.80
N TYR A 181 7.70 6.47 18.86
CA TYR A 181 6.64 5.52 19.21
C TYR A 181 5.52 6.22 19.98
N PHE A 182 4.42 5.54 20.23
CA PHE A 182 3.37 6.01 21.11
C PHE A 182 3.49 5.36 22.50
N ASP A 183 3.46 6.18 23.54
CA ASP A 183 3.38 5.77 24.93
C ASP A 183 2.24 6.52 25.62
N GLY A 184 1.40 5.80 26.37
CA GLY A 184 0.26 6.37 27.04
C GLY A 184 -0.68 7.17 26.11
N GLY A 185 -0.77 6.80 24.83
CA GLY A 185 -1.59 7.48 23.83
C GLY A 185 -0.99 8.77 23.24
N LYS A 186 0.27 9.07 23.55
CA LYS A 186 0.99 10.26 23.06
C LYS A 186 2.22 9.85 22.26
N LEU A 187 2.55 10.65 21.25
CA LEU A 187 3.81 10.49 20.51
C LEU A 187 4.97 10.80 21.44
N ALA A 188 5.86 9.84 21.61
CA ALA A 188 7.07 9.90 22.41
C ALA A 188 8.30 9.62 21.54
N SER A 189 9.48 9.90 22.05
CA SER A 189 10.73 9.60 21.35
C SER A 189 11.85 9.24 22.33
N ASP A 190 12.73 8.33 21.90
CA ASP A 190 13.95 7.95 22.60
C ASP A 190 15.18 8.24 21.73
N ALA A 191 16.04 9.14 22.24
CA ALA A 191 17.30 9.52 21.60
C ALA A 191 18.48 8.66 22.07
N GLY A 192 18.28 7.65 22.92
CA GLY A 192 19.30 6.72 23.35
C GLY A 192 19.97 5.97 22.20
N PRO A 193 21.16 5.39 22.44
CA PRO A 193 21.90 4.67 21.41
C PRO A 193 21.14 3.44 20.94
N GLY A 194 21.26 3.09 19.65
CA GLY A 194 20.64 1.90 19.08
C GLY A 194 20.50 1.96 17.57
N LEU A 195 20.48 0.79 16.95
CA LEU A 195 20.21 0.65 15.52
C LEU A 195 18.76 1.01 15.20
N ALA A 196 18.53 1.48 13.98
CA ALA A 196 17.19 1.71 13.46
C ALA A 196 16.70 0.54 12.61
N GLY A 197 15.43 0.22 12.78
CA GLY A 197 14.75 -0.80 12.00
C GLY A 197 14.90 -2.19 12.57
N HIS A 198 13.78 -2.74 12.97
CA HIS A 198 13.61 -4.11 13.43
C HIS A 198 12.18 -4.57 13.12
N HIS A 199 11.92 -5.86 13.09
CA HIS A 199 10.60 -6.47 13.06
C HIS A 199 10.63 -7.87 13.68
N GLY A 200 9.51 -8.34 14.18
CA GLY A 200 9.31 -9.70 14.63
C GLY A 200 9.02 -10.67 13.50
N ASN A 201 8.41 -11.82 13.85
CA ASN A 201 7.86 -12.71 12.82
C ASN A 201 6.67 -12.03 12.12
N ARG A 202 6.46 -12.37 10.87
CA ARG A 202 5.32 -11.90 10.09
C ARG A 202 4.03 -12.56 10.57
N LEU A 203 3.22 -11.79 11.26
CA LEU A 203 1.93 -12.19 11.83
C LEU A 203 0.89 -11.11 11.49
N PRO A 204 -0.42 -11.43 11.51
CA PRO A 204 -1.46 -10.39 11.48
C PRO A 204 -1.39 -9.55 12.75
N PHE A 205 -1.64 -8.25 12.61
CA PHE A 205 -1.67 -7.32 13.74
C PHE A 205 -2.76 -6.25 13.57
N GLN A 206 -3.18 -5.69 14.67
CA GLN A 206 -4.18 -4.62 14.65
C GLN A 206 -3.53 -3.27 14.34
N ILE A 207 -4.20 -2.52 13.46
CA ILE A 207 -3.92 -1.11 13.20
C ILE A 207 -4.92 -0.29 14.01
N VAL A 208 -4.41 0.67 14.78
CA VAL A 208 -5.21 1.54 15.66
C VAL A 208 -5.12 2.98 15.16
N ALA A 209 -6.24 3.54 14.72
CA ALA A 209 -6.32 4.92 14.25
C ALA A 209 -6.08 5.90 15.42
N LYS A 210 -5.17 6.86 15.21
CA LYS A 210 -4.89 7.96 16.16
C LYS A 210 -5.52 9.28 15.70
N HIS A 211 -5.74 9.44 14.39
CA HIS A 211 -6.38 10.60 13.76
C HIS A 211 -7.50 10.19 12.80
N PRO A 212 -8.62 9.63 13.30
CA PRO A 212 -9.72 9.11 12.48
C PRO A 212 -10.42 10.20 11.63
N GLU A 213 -10.27 11.47 12.00
CA GLU A 213 -10.80 12.62 11.28
C GLU A 213 -9.99 13.00 10.04
N HIS A 214 -8.73 12.54 9.95
CA HIS A 214 -7.86 12.85 8.81
C HIS A 214 -8.46 12.28 7.50
N PRO A 215 -8.43 13.01 6.37
CA PRO A 215 -9.06 12.56 5.12
C PRO A 215 -8.71 11.13 4.71
N ILE A 216 -7.48 10.68 4.94
CA ILE A 216 -7.03 9.32 4.61
C ILE A 216 -7.81 8.28 5.43
N LEU A 217 -8.03 8.51 6.73
CA LEU A 217 -8.67 7.55 7.64
C LEU A 217 -10.18 7.79 7.83
N LYS A 218 -10.70 8.94 7.39
CA LYS A 218 -12.10 9.31 7.61
C LYS A 218 -13.06 8.23 7.10
N GLY A 219 -13.89 7.73 8.03
CA GLY A 219 -14.89 6.69 7.75
C GLY A 219 -14.35 5.26 7.82
N LEU A 220 -13.05 5.04 8.06
CA LEU A 220 -12.51 3.72 8.40
C LEU A 220 -12.87 3.35 9.85
N PRO A 221 -12.93 2.06 10.20
CA PRO A 221 -13.03 1.63 11.60
C PRO A 221 -11.86 2.18 12.43
N PRO A 222 -12.05 2.46 13.72
CA PRO A 222 -10.96 2.95 14.59
C PRO A 222 -9.87 1.89 14.82
N VAL A 223 -10.21 0.60 14.67
CA VAL A 223 -9.29 -0.52 14.76
C VAL A 223 -9.65 -1.52 13.65
N TRP A 224 -8.64 -1.99 12.94
CA TRP A 224 -8.79 -3.09 11.98
C TRP A 224 -7.55 -3.98 11.98
N ILE A 225 -7.72 -5.25 11.60
CA ILE A 225 -6.60 -6.19 11.51
C ILE A 225 -5.99 -6.17 10.12
N HIS A 226 -4.67 -6.01 10.06
CA HIS A 226 -3.87 -6.17 8.86
C HIS A 226 -3.50 -7.67 8.73
N VAL A 227 -3.32 -8.15 7.49
CA VAL A 227 -2.81 -9.50 7.24
C VAL A 227 -1.37 -9.65 7.75
N ALA A 228 -0.80 -10.85 7.64
CA ALA A 228 0.59 -11.06 8.03
C ALA A 228 1.55 -10.18 7.24
N ASP A 229 2.29 -9.33 7.95
CA ASP A 229 3.25 -8.37 7.41
C ASP A 229 4.44 -8.22 8.36
N GLU A 230 5.49 -7.53 7.94
CA GLU A 230 6.56 -7.08 8.82
C GLU A 230 6.11 -5.82 9.54
N LEU A 231 5.78 -5.95 10.84
CA LEU A 231 5.57 -4.79 11.68
C LEU A 231 6.92 -4.16 11.97
N TYR A 232 7.25 -3.07 11.25
CA TYR A 232 8.47 -2.31 11.49
C TYR A 232 8.41 -1.60 12.82
N ASP A 233 9.44 -1.78 13.63
CA ASP A 233 9.64 -1.09 14.90
C ASP A 233 11.04 -0.50 15.00
N SER A 234 11.30 0.21 16.10
CA SER A 234 12.61 0.86 16.34
C SER A 234 13.03 1.82 15.24
N MET A 235 12.08 2.39 14.48
CA MET A 235 12.34 3.29 13.37
C MET A 235 12.84 4.63 13.89
N ARG A 236 13.89 5.17 13.25
CA ARG A 236 14.55 6.40 13.70
C ARG A 236 14.54 7.47 12.62
N GLY A 237 14.54 8.71 13.05
CA GLY A 237 14.64 9.83 12.12
C GLY A 237 14.31 11.18 12.76
N PRO A 238 14.40 12.27 12.00
CA PRO A 238 14.12 13.61 12.53
C PRO A 238 12.67 13.77 13.03
N GLY A 239 11.69 13.11 12.42
CA GLY A 239 10.29 13.04 12.86
C GLY A 239 9.57 14.35 13.15
N LYS A 240 10.21 15.50 12.93
CA LYS A 240 9.84 16.79 13.46
C LYS A 240 8.43 17.26 13.04
N ASP A 241 8.07 16.98 11.79
CA ASP A 241 6.79 17.45 11.21
C ASP A 241 5.88 16.26 10.87
N MET A 242 6.11 15.14 11.55
CA MET A 242 5.38 13.89 11.36
C MET A 242 4.06 13.89 12.15
N THR A 243 2.97 13.61 11.47
CA THR A 243 1.70 13.27 12.11
C THR A 243 1.45 11.78 11.93
N VAL A 244 1.44 11.02 13.02
CA VAL A 244 1.17 9.58 13.00
C VAL A 244 -0.34 9.38 12.99
N LEU A 245 -0.88 8.89 11.86
CA LEU A 245 -2.30 8.67 11.67
C LEU A 245 -2.78 7.36 12.32
N ALA A 246 -1.94 6.32 12.32
CA ALA A 246 -2.26 5.04 12.93
C ALA A 246 -1.00 4.31 13.38
N THR A 247 -1.16 3.44 14.37
CA THR A 247 -0.10 2.64 14.99
C THR A 247 -0.45 1.17 15.03
N ALA A 248 0.55 0.32 15.31
CA ALA A 248 0.35 -1.06 15.73
C ALA A 248 1.24 -1.38 16.93
N HIS A 249 0.77 -2.27 17.80
CA HIS A 249 1.55 -2.70 18.97
C HIS A 249 2.62 -3.71 18.57
N SER A 250 3.89 -3.39 18.82
CA SER A 250 5.02 -4.29 18.59
C SER A 250 5.18 -5.21 19.80
N ASP A 251 4.59 -6.42 19.70
CA ASP A 251 4.47 -7.36 20.82
C ASP A 251 5.84 -7.91 21.24
N PRO A 252 6.26 -7.77 22.51
CA PRO A 252 7.50 -8.38 23.04
C PRO A 252 7.55 -9.89 22.89
N ASN A 253 6.41 -10.59 22.90
CA ASN A 253 6.37 -12.03 22.64
C ASN A 253 6.72 -12.38 21.19
N ASN A 254 6.65 -11.41 20.27
CA ASN A 254 7.10 -11.52 18.88
C ASN A 254 8.40 -10.73 18.64
N LYS A 255 9.26 -10.62 19.64
CA LYS A 255 10.53 -9.86 19.61
C LYS A 255 10.35 -8.33 19.48
N GLY A 256 9.17 -7.84 19.70
CA GLY A 256 8.85 -6.42 19.54
C GLY A 256 9.31 -5.55 20.71
N THR A 257 9.18 -4.24 20.53
CA THR A 257 9.63 -3.22 21.49
C THR A 257 8.71 -3.06 22.70
N GLY A 258 7.47 -3.55 22.63
CA GLY A 258 6.43 -3.29 23.64
C GLY A 258 5.73 -1.94 23.46
N HIS A 259 6.06 -1.19 22.44
CA HIS A 259 5.45 0.10 22.11
C HIS A 259 4.44 0.02 20.95
N ASP A 260 3.61 1.03 20.85
CA ASP A 260 2.77 1.25 19.68
C ASP A 260 3.60 2.00 18.61
N GLU A 261 3.96 1.32 17.56
CA GLU A 261 4.85 1.83 16.51
C GLU A 261 4.07 2.55 15.40
N PRO A 262 4.62 3.61 14.79
CA PRO A 262 4.00 4.31 13.67
C PRO A 262 3.86 3.43 12.43
N MET A 263 2.62 3.21 11.92
CA MET A 263 2.35 2.43 10.72
C MET A 263 1.90 3.28 9.54
N ILE A 264 1.19 4.37 9.82
CA ILE A 264 0.64 5.27 8.81
C ILE A 264 0.92 6.70 9.25
N MET A 265 1.62 7.45 8.41
CA MET A 265 2.08 8.80 8.73
C MET A 265 1.84 9.77 7.57
N VAL A 266 1.74 11.04 7.91
CA VAL A 266 1.77 12.14 6.94
C VAL A 266 2.76 13.19 7.38
N LEU A 267 3.43 13.81 6.40
CA LEU A 267 4.42 14.86 6.62
C LEU A 267 4.27 15.99 5.60
N ARG A 268 5.02 17.05 5.83
CA ARG A 268 5.17 18.16 4.91
C ARG A 268 6.64 18.43 4.63
N TYR A 269 6.95 18.72 3.36
CA TYR A 269 8.25 19.23 2.97
C TYR A 269 8.03 20.40 2.00
N GLY A 270 8.27 21.61 2.47
CA GLY A 270 7.87 22.82 1.74
C GLY A 270 6.35 22.84 1.52
N LYS A 271 5.92 22.90 0.25
CA LYS A 271 4.49 22.80 -0.13
C LYS A 271 4.04 21.36 -0.38
N GLY A 272 4.98 20.40 -0.47
CA GLY A 272 4.71 18.99 -0.74
C GLY A 272 3.98 18.29 0.40
N ARG A 273 3.23 17.26 0.05
CA ARG A 273 2.55 16.36 0.98
C ARG A 273 3.14 14.98 0.85
N ILE A 274 3.48 14.39 1.98
CA ILE A 274 4.07 13.06 2.03
C ILE A 274 3.10 12.13 2.78
N PHE A 275 2.75 11.01 2.15
CA PHE A 275 2.13 9.86 2.78
C PHE A 275 3.18 8.78 2.93
N HIS A 276 3.34 8.26 4.15
CA HIS A 276 4.31 7.22 4.45
C HIS A 276 3.61 6.10 5.21
N THR A 277 3.80 4.86 4.77
CA THR A 277 3.36 3.66 5.47
C THR A 277 4.47 2.63 5.52
N THR A 278 4.68 2.05 6.70
CA THR A 278 5.61 0.94 6.92
C THR A 278 5.01 -0.42 6.55
N LEU A 279 3.73 -0.46 6.14
CA LEU A 279 3.04 -1.67 5.68
C LEU A 279 3.40 -1.98 4.22
N GLY A 280 3.27 -3.27 3.84
CA GLY A 280 3.36 -3.68 2.44
C GLY A 280 4.67 -4.35 2.05
N HIS A 281 5.19 -5.27 2.91
CA HIS A 281 6.42 -6.02 2.66
C HIS A 281 6.41 -6.78 1.33
N ASP A 282 5.31 -7.44 1.02
CA ASP A 282 5.17 -8.27 -0.18
C ASP A 282 3.74 -8.23 -0.76
N VAL A 283 3.52 -8.99 -1.82
CA VAL A 283 2.23 -9.09 -2.49
C VAL A 283 1.12 -9.57 -1.54
N ALA A 284 1.42 -10.49 -0.63
CA ALA A 284 0.45 -10.97 0.35
C ALA A 284 0.00 -9.84 1.30
N ALA A 285 0.95 -9.06 1.82
CA ALA A 285 0.68 -7.89 2.65
C ALA A 285 -0.10 -6.81 1.88
N MET A 286 0.30 -6.52 0.63
CA MET A 286 -0.36 -5.55 -0.24
C MET A 286 -1.78 -5.97 -0.63
N SER A 287 -2.08 -7.28 -0.71
CA SER A 287 -3.43 -7.78 -1.02
C SER A 287 -4.46 -7.44 0.06
N CYS A 288 -4.04 -7.03 1.27
CA CYS A 288 -4.94 -6.60 2.34
C CYS A 288 -5.81 -5.42 1.89
N VAL A 289 -7.14 -5.55 2.02
CA VAL A 289 -8.08 -4.47 1.66
C VAL A 289 -7.82 -3.21 2.48
N GLY A 290 -7.33 -3.37 3.71
CA GLY A 290 -6.89 -2.25 4.55
C GLY A 290 -5.71 -1.51 3.94
N PHE A 291 -4.65 -2.23 3.52
CA PHE A 291 -3.49 -1.65 2.84
C PHE A 291 -3.90 -0.95 1.55
N LEU A 292 -4.56 -1.67 0.65
CA LEU A 292 -5.04 -1.14 -0.63
C LEU A 292 -5.82 0.18 -0.44
N THR A 293 -6.75 0.20 0.53
CA THR A 293 -7.57 1.39 0.79
C THR A 293 -6.73 2.58 1.25
N ILE A 294 -5.81 2.39 2.21
CA ILE A 294 -4.98 3.51 2.70
C ILE A 294 -3.97 3.95 1.65
N TYR A 295 -3.44 3.03 0.84
CA TYR A 295 -2.53 3.33 -0.26
C TYR A 295 -3.19 4.19 -1.34
N GLN A 296 -4.36 3.80 -1.82
CA GLN A 296 -5.14 4.57 -2.80
C GLN A 296 -5.48 5.96 -2.26
N ARG A 297 -6.00 6.05 -1.02
CA ARG A 297 -6.40 7.32 -0.38
C ARG A 297 -5.20 8.19 -0.02
N GLY A 298 -4.10 7.58 0.44
CA GLY A 298 -2.83 8.26 0.71
C GLY A 298 -2.23 8.88 -0.54
N THR A 299 -2.27 8.16 -1.66
CA THR A 299 -1.79 8.65 -2.95
C THR A 299 -2.64 9.81 -3.47
N GLU A 300 -3.97 9.69 -3.38
CA GLU A 300 -4.87 10.79 -3.75
C GLU A 300 -4.63 12.04 -2.88
N TRP A 301 -4.49 11.84 -1.57
CA TRP A 301 -4.23 12.94 -0.64
C TRP A 301 -2.87 13.59 -0.89
N ALA A 302 -1.82 12.80 -1.12
CA ALA A 302 -0.49 13.34 -1.42
C ALA A 302 -0.50 14.20 -2.69
N ALA A 303 -1.21 13.75 -3.73
CA ALA A 303 -1.35 14.47 -4.99
C ALA A 303 -2.19 15.74 -4.86
N THR A 304 -3.33 15.68 -4.15
CA THR A 304 -4.39 16.71 -4.26
C THR A 304 -4.72 17.43 -2.96
N GLY A 305 -4.34 16.86 -1.81
CA GLY A 305 -4.78 17.31 -0.48
C GLY A 305 -6.20 16.86 -0.11
N LYS A 306 -6.85 16.04 -0.95
CA LYS A 306 -8.23 15.56 -0.77
C LYS A 306 -8.29 14.04 -0.88
N VAL A 307 -9.40 13.45 -0.41
CA VAL A 307 -9.74 12.04 -0.60
C VAL A 307 -11.19 11.97 -1.04
N THR A 308 -11.43 11.41 -2.21
CA THR A 308 -12.77 11.20 -2.79
C THR A 308 -13.20 9.74 -2.75
N GLN A 309 -12.27 8.82 -2.54
CA GLN A 309 -12.51 7.39 -2.54
C GLN A 309 -13.28 6.96 -1.31
N LYS A 310 -14.29 6.11 -1.55
CA LYS A 310 -15.14 5.55 -0.49
C LYS A 310 -14.43 4.41 0.24
N VAL A 311 -14.87 4.13 1.46
CA VAL A 311 -14.48 2.91 2.17
C VAL A 311 -15.17 1.72 1.50
N PRO A 312 -14.43 0.66 1.10
CA PRO A 312 -15.02 -0.54 0.53
C PRO A 312 -15.85 -1.30 1.58
N ALA A 313 -16.95 -1.91 1.14
CA ALA A 313 -17.86 -2.63 2.05
C ALA A 313 -17.20 -3.83 2.76
N ASN A 314 -16.16 -4.39 2.16
CA ASN A 314 -15.36 -5.49 2.70
C ASN A 314 -14.08 -5.01 3.41
N PHE A 315 -14.02 -3.76 3.88
CA PHE A 315 -12.89 -3.30 4.70
C PHE A 315 -12.72 -4.20 5.94
N PRO A 316 -11.48 -4.55 6.35
CA PRO A 316 -11.26 -5.43 7.50
C PRO A 316 -11.83 -4.83 8.79
N THR A 317 -12.22 -5.70 9.72
CA THR A 317 -12.64 -5.33 11.08
C THR A 317 -11.50 -5.52 12.07
N ALA A 318 -11.73 -5.23 13.35
CA ALA A 318 -10.75 -5.50 14.41
C ALA A 318 -10.39 -6.99 14.57
N ASN A 319 -11.28 -7.90 14.11
CA ASN A 319 -11.16 -9.35 14.35
C ASN A 319 -11.24 -10.19 13.07
N SER A 320 -11.34 -9.56 11.91
CA SER A 320 -11.47 -10.27 10.63
C SER A 320 -10.63 -9.59 9.56
N VAL A 321 -9.63 -10.29 9.05
CA VAL A 321 -8.86 -9.86 7.89
C VAL A 321 -9.74 -9.85 6.64
N SER A 322 -9.40 -8.98 5.70
CA SER A 322 -9.98 -8.95 4.37
C SER A 322 -8.86 -8.73 3.36
N TYR A 323 -8.81 -9.55 2.32
CA TYR A 323 -7.78 -9.46 1.29
C TYR A 323 -8.32 -9.83 -0.09
N ARG A 324 -7.60 -9.42 -1.12
CA ARG A 324 -7.86 -9.66 -2.53
C ARG A 324 -7.12 -10.92 -2.98
N VAL A 325 -7.84 -11.99 -3.25
CA VAL A 325 -7.27 -13.26 -3.74
C VAL A 325 -6.62 -13.09 -5.11
N ASP A 326 -7.22 -12.28 -5.98
CA ASP A 326 -6.69 -11.96 -7.31
C ASP A 326 -5.33 -11.26 -7.23
N ILE A 327 -5.18 -10.29 -6.31
CA ILE A 327 -3.89 -9.64 -6.05
C ILE A 327 -2.90 -10.62 -5.41
N ALA A 328 -3.29 -11.32 -4.34
CA ALA A 328 -2.40 -12.29 -3.68
C ALA A 328 -1.88 -13.35 -4.66
N SER A 329 -2.70 -13.75 -5.63
CA SER A 329 -2.35 -14.74 -6.65
C SER A 329 -1.36 -14.24 -7.71
N MET A 330 -1.00 -12.95 -7.70
CA MET A 330 0.10 -12.44 -8.52
C MET A 330 1.47 -12.88 -7.98
N ASP A 331 1.53 -13.39 -6.76
CA ASP A 331 2.74 -13.99 -6.18
C ASP A 331 2.70 -15.52 -6.31
N PRO A 332 3.65 -16.15 -7.03
CA PRO A 332 3.78 -17.60 -7.06
C PRO A 332 3.95 -18.23 -5.68
N ALA A 333 4.56 -17.52 -4.72
CA ALA A 333 4.72 -18.00 -3.35
C ALA A 333 3.37 -18.15 -2.61
N PHE A 334 2.41 -17.29 -2.88
CA PHE A 334 1.06 -17.44 -2.36
C PHE A 334 0.35 -18.66 -2.97
N LEU A 335 0.47 -18.84 -4.29
CA LEU A 335 -0.20 -19.95 -5.00
C LEU A 335 0.28 -21.33 -4.55
N ASN A 336 1.54 -21.47 -4.14
CA ASN A 336 2.11 -22.71 -3.63
C ASN A 336 2.10 -22.83 -2.09
N GLY A 337 1.42 -21.90 -1.41
CA GLY A 337 1.28 -21.89 0.05
C GLY A 337 2.52 -21.42 0.83
N ALA A 338 3.53 -20.88 0.15
CA ALA A 338 4.75 -20.41 0.79
C ALA A 338 4.66 -18.99 1.35
N SER A 339 3.63 -18.20 0.98
CA SER A 339 3.38 -16.86 1.51
C SER A 339 1.94 -16.73 2.05
N PRO A 340 1.68 -17.15 3.30
CA PRO A 340 0.33 -17.14 3.85
C PRO A 340 -0.09 -15.76 4.33
N ILE A 341 -1.36 -15.48 4.12
CA ILE A 341 -2.03 -14.26 4.60
C ILE A 341 -2.05 -14.15 6.13
N VAL A 342 -2.06 -15.29 6.82
CA VAL A 342 -2.15 -15.37 8.29
C VAL A 342 -0.79 -15.62 8.97
N GLY A 343 0.29 -15.57 8.21
CA GLY A 343 1.65 -15.75 8.74
C GLY A 343 2.17 -17.19 8.70
N HIS A 344 3.50 -17.32 8.63
CA HIS A 344 4.20 -18.59 8.76
C HIS A 344 4.75 -18.79 10.15
N PRO A 345 4.66 -19.98 10.73
CA PRO A 345 5.61 -20.36 11.75
C PRO A 345 7.01 -20.41 11.11
N ALA A 346 8.03 -19.93 11.82
CA ALA A 346 9.41 -20.12 11.39
C ALA A 346 9.67 -21.63 11.15
N PRO A 347 10.53 -22.02 10.20
CA PRO A 347 10.85 -23.41 9.94
C PRO A 347 11.23 -24.12 11.26
N GLY A 348 10.46 -25.15 11.65
CA GLY A 348 10.66 -25.89 12.89
C GLY A 348 9.99 -25.31 14.15
N ALA A 349 9.32 -24.16 14.07
CA ALA A 349 8.51 -23.65 15.17
C ALA A 349 7.14 -24.36 15.20
N LYS A 350 6.68 -24.72 16.41
CA LYS A 350 5.26 -25.11 16.58
C LYS A 350 4.40 -23.93 16.18
N PRO A 351 3.23 -24.17 15.54
CA PRO A 351 2.30 -23.09 15.22
C PRO A 351 2.08 -22.23 16.46
N ALA A 352 2.41 -20.95 16.39
CA ALA A 352 2.04 -20.03 17.45
C ALA A 352 0.52 -20.04 17.55
N ALA A 353 -0.01 -20.10 18.76
CA ALA A 353 -1.42 -19.88 18.97
C ALA A 353 -1.76 -18.51 18.36
N VAL A 354 -2.77 -18.49 17.46
CA VAL A 354 -3.27 -17.22 16.93
C VAL A 354 -3.61 -16.35 18.13
N PRO A 355 -3.08 -15.12 18.24
CA PRO A 355 -3.41 -14.25 19.36
C PRO A 355 -4.93 -14.13 19.43
N THR A 356 -5.50 -14.50 20.56
CA THR A 356 -6.91 -14.19 20.87
C THR A 356 -6.94 -12.73 21.27
N PHE A 357 -7.36 -11.88 20.34
CA PHE A 357 -7.63 -10.47 20.58
C PHE A 357 -9.00 -10.30 21.28
#